data_7bfefce327e7df37f6223749a12fa79a
#
_entry.id   7bfefce327e7df37f6223749a12fa79a
#
_cell.length_a   1.000
_cell.length_b   1.000
_cell.length_c   1.000
_cell.angle_alpha   90.00
_cell.angle_beta   90.00
_cell.angle_gamma   90.00
#
_symmetry.space_group_name_H-M   'P 1'
#
loop_
_entity.id
_entity.type
_entity.pdbx_description
1 polymer ?
#
loop_
_entity_poly.entity_id
_entity_poly.type
_entity_poly.pdbx_seq_one_letter_code
_entity_poly.pdbx_strand_id
1 'polypeptide(L)'
;MRVILAWTVLAVTMLPTGCGRTDPKPVAAPTLEPKKLDAAIRAIDSYLAADKPSEAVFVAEKLASEAPGLMRAQEIHGRALVALAMQPDLPSQDRADVMARAADAYDRAAALAPTNAALQHAAGVISDTAMRHPQAVAHYEAAFAADPSSAQYALYLGMAKARDGEAIEARRLLEAAERAMPESPDPKAALADLELRGGDPQAARIKIAQARALAPTSIELRIADARMRRMAGAPHESLELLLALDPPVRREPACSQEIAAAYVALGQVREAAGTLDDSAAAAPNDWKRALRAASAWMQAGDQVRAMISADAAGLAGAPADEVRAALSATSDRRPGG
;
A
#
# COMPACT_ATOMS: atom_id res chain seq x y z
N MET A 1 39.68 -1.36 -37.65
CA MET A 1 39.38 -0.39 -38.73
C MET A 1 38.72 0.83 -38.09
N ARG A 2 39.44 1.93 -38.08
CA ARG A 2 39.01 3.23 -37.57
C ARG A 2 38.11 3.91 -38.60
N VAL A 3 36.98 4.48 -38.22
CA VAL A 3 36.29 5.53 -38.98
C VAL A 3 35.96 6.65 -38.04
N ILE A 4 36.68 7.73 -38.20
CA ILE A 4 36.49 9.07 -37.66
C ILE A 4 35.46 9.73 -38.56
N LEU A 5 34.37 10.28 -38.00
CA LEU A 5 33.48 11.19 -38.70
C LEU A 5 33.45 12.53 -37.98
N ALA A 6 33.87 13.53 -38.75
CA ALA A 6 34.07 14.91 -38.35
C ALA A 6 32.75 15.68 -38.08
N TRP A 7 32.83 16.54 -37.11
CA TRP A 7 31.80 17.56 -36.82
C TRP A 7 32.03 18.77 -37.75
N THR A 8 31.03 19.06 -38.59
CA THR A 8 30.93 20.34 -39.29
C THR A 8 29.95 21.24 -38.52
N VAL A 9 30.51 22.28 -37.95
CA VAL A 9 29.78 23.41 -37.34
C VAL A 9 29.21 24.26 -38.47
N LEU A 10 27.91 24.32 -38.60
CA LEU A 10 27.20 25.27 -39.46
C LEU A 10 26.78 26.48 -38.61
N ALA A 11 27.52 27.57 -38.73
CA ALA A 11 27.13 28.87 -38.17
C ALA A 11 26.00 29.46 -39.02
N VAL A 12 24.79 29.53 -38.44
CA VAL A 12 23.68 30.29 -39.00
C VAL A 12 23.67 31.69 -38.36
N THR A 13 24.07 32.67 -39.15
CA THR A 13 23.93 34.11 -38.80
C THR A 13 22.48 34.47 -38.81
N MET A 14 21.91 34.79 -37.63
CA MET A 14 20.56 35.36 -37.48
C MET A 14 20.65 36.89 -37.70
N LEU A 15 19.95 37.36 -38.70
CA LEU A 15 19.58 38.79 -38.85
C LEU A 15 18.46 39.13 -37.86
N PRO A 16 18.45 40.30 -37.21
CA PRO A 16 17.41 40.73 -36.34
C PRO A 16 16.23 41.28 -37.13
N THR A 17 15.16 40.51 -37.30
CA THR A 17 13.85 41.08 -37.66
C THR A 17 13.11 41.48 -36.40
N GLY A 18 13.09 42.77 -36.09
CA GLY A 18 12.25 43.34 -35.04
C GLY A 18 10.76 43.20 -35.39
N CYS A 19 10.07 42.41 -34.60
CA CYS A 19 8.63 42.48 -34.42
C CYS A 19 8.38 42.39 -32.93
N GLY A 20 8.02 43.49 -32.33
CA GLY A 20 7.67 43.58 -30.91
C GLY A 20 6.47 42.69 -30.60
N ARG A 21 6.72 41.50 -30.15
CA ARG A 21 5.79 40.69 -29.39
C ARG A 21 6.07 41.01 -27.93
N THR A 22 5.19 41.77 -27.31
CA THR A 22 5.11 41.87 -25.88
C THR A 22 4.71 40.47 -25.39
N ASP A 23 5.66 39.72 -24.84
CA ASP A 23 5.35 38.49 -24.11
C ASP A 23 4.32 38.83 -23.04
N PRO A 24 3.19 38.10 -22.96
CA PRO A 24 2.25 38.33 -21.89
C PRO A 24 2.99 38.09 -20.56
N LYS A 25 3.01 39.12 -19.70
CA LYS A 25 3.48 39.01 -18.34
C LYS A 25 2.87 37.72 -17.76
N PRO A 26 3.65 36.83 -17.11
CA PRO A 26 3.07 35.72 -16.43
C PRO A 26 2.03 36.26 -15.45
N VAL A 27 0.78 35.86 -15.66
CA VAL A 27 -0.30 36.16 -14.72
C VAL A 27 0.10 35.51 -13.41
N ALA A 28 0.44 36.33 -12.41
CA ALA A 28 0.75 35.82 -11.09
C ALA A 28 -0.45 34.99 -10.64
N ALA A 29 -0.20 33.71 -10.33
CA ALA A 29 -1.24 32.84 -9.77
C ALA A 29 -1.87 33.57 -8.58
N PRO A 30 -3.21 33.56 -8.44
CA PRO A 30 -3.88 34.25 -7.35
C PRO A 30 -3.30 33.77 -6.03
N THR A 31 -2.56 34.65 -5.35
CA THR A 31 -2.00 34.39 -4.04
C THR A 31 -3.14 34.46 -3.04
N LEU A 32 -3.53 33.31 -2.48
CA LEU A 32 -4.52 33.30 -1.41
C LEU A 32 -4.01 34.16 -0.23
N GLU A 33 -4.86 35.03 0.31
CA GLU A 33 -4.47 35.83 1.46
C GLU A 33 -4.08 34.93 2.63
N PRO A 34 -2.92 35.17 3.30
CA PRO A 34 -2.44 34.30 4.39
C PRO A 34 -3.50 34.06 5.48
N LYS A 35 -4.28 35.08 5.83
CA LYS A 35 -5.36 34.94 6.82
C LYS A 35 -6.47 33.97 6.39
N LYS A 36 -6.81 33.93 5.10
CA LYS A 36 -7.79 32.97 4.57
C LYS A 36 -7.25 31.56 4.57
N LEU A 37 -5.98 31.37 4.22
CA LEU A 37 -5.29 30.09 4.30
C LEU A 37 -5.30 29.56 5.74
N ASP A 38 -4.85 30.37 6.71
CA ASP A 38 -4.81 29.98 8.12
C ASP A 38 -6.21 29.68 8.68
N ALA A 39 -7.23 30.43 8.26
CA ALA A 39 -8.60 30.16 8.68
C ALA A 39 -9.13 28.84 8.12
N ALA A 40 -8.85 28.54 6.85
CA ALA A 40 -9.23 27.28 6.21
C ALA A 40 -8.51 26.07 6.88
N ILE A 41 -7.20 26.19 7.15
CA ILE A 41 -6.43 25.17 7.83
C ILE A 41 -7.02 24.87 9.22
N ARG A 42 -7.28 25.90 10.03
CA ARG A 42 -7.89 25.72 11.35
C ARG A 42 -9.29 25.08 11.28
N ALA A 43 -10.08 25.42 10.28
CA ALA A 43 -11.39 24.79 10.09
C ALA A 43 -11.25 23.30 9.76
N ILE A 44 -10.33 22.92 8.85
CA ILE A 44 -10.06 21.53 8.47
C ILE A 44 -9.56 20.75 9.69
N ASP A 45 -8.60 21.28 10.45
CA ASP A 45 -8.08 20.63 11.65
C ASP A 45 -9.18 20.45 12.71
N SER A 46 -10.09 21.42 12.86
CA SER A 46 -11.23 21.32 13.76
C SER A 46 -12.23 20.23 13.33
N TYR A 47 -12.51 20.13 12.03
CA TYR A 47 -13.38 19.06 11.51
C TYR A 47 -12.73 17.67 11.69
N LEU A 48 -11.44 17.53 11.41
CA LEU A 48 -10.72 16.27 11.64
C LEU A 48 -10.69 15.88 13.11
N ALA A 49 -10.45 16.85 14.01
CA ALA A 49 -10.49 16.61 15.46
C ALA A 49 -11.89 16.25 15.99
N ALA A 50 -12.95 16.68 15.30
CA ALA A 50 -14.34 16.36 15.61
C ALA A 50 -14.85 15.06 14.92
N ASP A 51 -13.95 14.30 14.27
CA ASP A 51 -14.27 13.10 13.49
C ASP A 51 -15.29 13.35 12.36
N LYS A 52 -15.12 14.50 11.66
CA LYS A 52 -15.96 14.93 10.55
C LYS A 52 -15.11 15.09 9.26
N PRO A 53 -14.56 13.98 8.71
CA PRO A 53 -13.65 14.07 7.59
C PRO A 53 -14.33 14.50 6.28
N SER A 54 -15.63 14.26 6.10
CA SER A 54 -16.35 14.73 4.91
C SER A 54 -16.40 16.26 4.82
N GLU A 55 -16.66 16.94 5.94
CA GLU A 55 -16.65 18.39 6.04
C GLU A 55 -15.23 18.94 5.87
N ALA A 56 -14.23 18.25 6.42
CA ALA A 56 -12.82 18.58 6.22
C ALA A 56 -12.44 18.50 4.74
N VAL A 57 -12.84 17.46 4.02
CA VAL A 57 -12.60 17.29 2.57
C VAL A 57 -13.25 18.42 1.79
N PHE A 58 -14.51 18.77 2.07
CA PHE A 58 -15.21 19.85 1.37
C PHE A 58 -14.45 21.19 1.46
N VAL A 59 -13.97 21.56 2.66
CA VAL A 59 -13.21 22.80 2.87
C VAL A 59 -11.83 22.71 2.21
N ALA A 60 -11.17 21.55 2.32
CA ALA A 60 -9.82 21.35 1.77
C ALA A 60 -9.82 21.31 0.24
N GLU A 61 -10.83 20.71 -0.40
CA GLU A 61 -10.99 20.69 -1.86
C GLU A 61 -11.23 22.11 -2.41
N LYS A 62 -12.06 22.90 -1.73
CA LYS A 62 -12.25 24.30 -2.08
C LYS A 62 -10.93 25.08 -1.98
N LEU A 63 -10.19 24.92 -0.90
CA LEU A 63 -8.89 25.56 -0.70
C LEU A 63 -7.90 25.16 -1.80
N ALA A 64 -7.81 23.87 -2.14
CA ALA A 64 -6.90 23.35 -3.17
C ALA A 64 -7.28 23.84 -4.58
N SER A 65 -8.58 24.06 -4.85
CA SER A 65 -9.07 24.62 -6.11
C SER A 65 -8.82 26.13 -6.24
N GLU A 66 -8.93 26.89 -5.13
CA GLU A 66 -8.65 28.33 -5.09
C GLU A 66 -7.14 28.62 -5.15
N ALA A 67 -6.29 27.71 -4.67
CA ALA A 67 -4.84 27.86 -4.64
C ALA A 67 -4.09 26.61 -5.15
N PRO A 68 -4.26 26.25 -6.44
CA PRO A 68 -3.70 25.02 -6.99
C PRO A 68 -2.16 24.95 -6.98
N GLY A 69 -1.49 26.10 -7.02
CA GLY A 69 -0.03 26.23 -6.94
C GLY A 69 0.52 26.28 -5.51
N LEU A 70 -0.33 26.15 -4.49
CA LEU A 70 0.11 26.17 -3.10
C LEU A 70 0.28 24.73 -2.58
N MET A 71 1.51 24.29 -2.39
CA MET A 71 1.86 22.96 -1.89
C MET A 71 1.05 22.57 -0.65
N ARG A 72 0.96 23.50 0.32
CA ARG A 72 0.25 23.27 1.59
C ARG A 72 -1.25 23.01 1.40
N ALA A 73 -1.89 23.64 0.40
CA ALA A 73 -3.30 23.40 0.10
C ALA A 73 -3.54 21.99 -0.45
N GLN A 74 -2.66 21.54 -1.34
CA GLN A 74 -2.71 20.18 -1.89
C GLN A 74 -2.43 19.11 -0.81
N GLU A 75 -1.41 19.32 0.03
CA GLU A 75 -1.08 18.43 1.15
C GLU A 75 -2.25 18.26 2.12
N ILE A 76 -2.89 19.36 2.52
CA ILE A 76 -4.01 19.33 3.46
C ILE A 76 -5.24 18.66 2.83
N HIS A 77 -5.48 18.88 1.51
CA HIS A 77 -6.53 18.18 0.80
C HIS A 77 -6.28 16.67 0.80
N GLY A 78 -5.05 16.23 0.49
CA GLY A 78 -4.67 14.82 0.59
C GLY A 78 -4.88 14.24 1.99
N ARG A 79 -4.47 14.98 3.04
CA ARG A 79 -4.65 14.56 4.44
C ARG A 79 -6.12 14.40 4.84
N ALA A 80 -6.99 15.31 4.41
CA ALA A 80 -8.43 15.22 4.66
C ALA A 80 -9.05 13.99 3.95
N LEU A 81 -8.64 13.71 2.71
CA LEU A 81 -9.06 12.52 1.98
C LEU A 81 -8.59 11.22 2.64
N VAL A 82 -7.35 11.16 3.14
CA VAL A 82 -6.86 10.01 3.92
C VAL A 82 -7.73 9.78 5.15
N ALA A 83 -8.06 10.85 5.90
CA ALA A 83 -8.93 10.74 7.08
C ALA A 83 -10.33 10.20 6.70
N LEU A 84 -10.89 10.64 5.56
CA LEU A 84 -12.16 10.12 5.04
C LEU A 84 -12.04 8.63 4.68
N ALA A 85 -10.97 8.22 4.00
CA ALA A 85 -10.74 6.83 3.63
C ALA A 85 -10.58 5.90 4.85
N MET A 86 -10.15 6.44 6.00
CA MET A 86 -10.00 5.67 7.25
C MET A 86 -11.31 5.47 8.02
N GLN A 87 -12.43 6.06 7.59
CA GLN A 87 -13.73 5.87 8.25
C GLN A 87 -14.15 4.39 8.18
N PRO A 88 -14.54 3.78 9.32
CA PRO A 88 -14.90 2.36 9.37
C PRO A 88 -16.07 2.00 8.46
N ASP A 89 -17.06 2.91 8.38
CA ASP A 89 -18.31 2.69 7.66
C ASP A 89 -18.24 3.00 6.16
N LEU A 90 -17.07 3.49 5.66
CA LEU A 90 -16.90 3.77 4.25
C LEU A 90 -16.82 2.46 3.45
N PRO A 91 -17.69 2.25 2.43
CA PRO A 91 -17.63 1.07 1.58
C PRO A 91 -16.25 0.86 0.93
N SER A 92 -15.85 -0.38 0.72
CA SER A 92 -14.50 -0.71 0.22
C SER A 92 -14.19 -0.06 -1.13
N GLN A 93 -15.19 0.04 -2.03
CA GLN A 93 -15.01 0.70 -3.34
C GLN A 93 -14.80 2.20 -3.17
N ASP A 94 -15.65 2.86 -2.40
CA ASP A 94 -15.55 4.31 -2.13
C ASP A 94 -14.21 4.64 -1.44
N ARG A 95 -13.76 3.74 -0.54
CA ARG A 95 -12.45 3.87 0.11
C ARG A 95 -11.29 3.86 -0.88
N ALA A 96 -11.34 2.96 -1.87
CA ALA A 96 -10.32 2.90 -2.91
C ALA A 96 -10.31 4.17 -3.77
N ASP A 97 -11.48 4.67 -4.14
CA ASP A 97 -11.61 5.91 -4.93
C ASP A 97 -11.14 7.14 -4.14
N VAL A 98 -11.51 7.23 -2.87
CA VAL A 98 -11.04 8.32 -1.98
C VAL A 98 -9.53 8.25 -1.79
N MET A 99 -8.97 7.05 -1.61
CA MET A 99 -7.51 6.87 -1.47
C MET A 99 -6.77 7.22 -2.77
N ALA A 100 -7.33 6.91 -3.93
CA ALA A 100 -6.78 7.33 -5.22
C ALA A 100 -6.76 8.86 -5.37
N ARG A 101 -7.84 9.56 -4.96
CA ARG A 101 -7.89 11.03 -4.92
C ARG A 101 -6.88 11.61 -3.93
N ALA A 102 -6.65 10.94 -2.79
CA ALA A 102 -5.63 11.35 -1.84
C ALA A 102 -4.23 11.27 -2.47
N ALA A 103 -3.92 10.18 -3.19
CA ALA A 103 -2.67 10.04 -3.92
C ALA A 103 -2.48 11.17 -4.94
N ASP A 104 -3.51 11.49 -5.76
CA ASP A 104 -3.45 12.62 -6.70
C ASP A 104 -3.16 13.98 -6.01
N ALA A 105 -3.70 14.19 -4.82
CA ALA A 105 -3.46 15.42 -4.07
C ALA A 105 -2.01 15.49 -3.53
N TYR A 106 -1.49 14.36 -3.02
CA TYR A 106 -0.10 14.26 -2.58
C TYR A 106 0.89 14.36 -3.73
N ASP A 107 0.58 13.76 -4.91
CA ASP A 107 1.40 13.90 -6.13
C ASP A 107 1.53 15.36 -6.54
N ARG A 108 0.41 16.12 -6.54
CA ARG A 108 0.44 17.58 -6.81
C ARG A 108 1.24 18.34 -5.77
N ALA A 109 1.09 18.02 -4.49
CA ALA A 109 1.86 18.66 -3.42
C ALA A 109 3.37 18.38 -3.58
N ALA A 110 3.75 17.14 -3.84
CA ALA A 110 5.12 16.69 -4.04
C ALA A 110 5.77 17.34 -5.29
N ALA A 111 5.01 17.51 -6.38
CA ALA A 111 5.48 18.21 -7.58
C ALA A 111 5.77 19.70 -7.31
N LEU A 112 5.02 20.34 -6.39
CA LEU A 112 5.25 21.74 -5.98
C LEU A 112 6.44 21.91 -5.03
N ALA A 113 6.91 20.83 -4.39
CA ALA A 113 8.04 20.85 -3.45
C ALA A 113 8.94 19.60 -3.65
N PRO A 114 9.62 19.48 -4.80
CA PRO A 114 10.34 18.26 -5.19
C PRO A 114 11.50 17.89 -4.27
N THR A 115 12.07 18.85 -3.54
CA THR A 115 13.16 18.63 -2.59
C THR A 115 12.70 18.43 -1.14
N ASN A 116 11.40 18.45 -0.89
CA ASN A 116 10.85 18.19 0.45
C ASN A 116 10.79 16.67 0.69
N ALA A 117 11.83 16.11 1.31
CA ALA A 117 11.95 14.68 1.57
C ALA A 117 10.75 14.09 2.33
N ALA A 118 10.26 14.80 3.35
CA ALA A 118 9.13 14.34 4.15
C ALA A 118 7.84 14.26 3.33
N LEU A 119 7.59 15.23 2.47
CA LEU A 119 6.43 15.25 1.59
C LEU A 119 6.53 14.18 0.49
N GLN A 120 7.70 14.00 -0.11
CA GLN A 120 7.95 12.92 -1.06
C GLN A 120 7.70 11.55 -0.41
N HIS A 121 8.22 11.32 0.80
CA HIS A 121 7.97 10.09 1.53
C HIS A 121 6.46 9.89 1.81
N ALA A 122 5.75 10.92 2.26
CA ALA A 122 4.30 10.83 2.49
C ALA A 122 3.54 10.51 1.20
N ALA A 123 3.88 11.15 0.07
CA ALA A 123 3.31 10.84 -1.24
C ALA A 123 3.56 9.39 -1.64
N GLY A 124 4.76 8.87 -1.38
CA GLY A 124 5.11 7.46 -1.60
C GLY A 124 4.22 6.50 -0.80
N VAL A 125 4.05 6.75 0.50
CA VAL A 125 3.19 5.92 1.38
C VAL A 125 1.73 5.94 0.91
N ILE A 126 1.21 7.09 0.53
CA ILE A 126 -0.19 7.21 0.06
C ILE A 126 -0.36 6.55 -1.31
N SER A 127 0.59 6.71 -2.23
CA SER A 127 0.58 6.03 -3.53
C SER A 127 0.64 4.50 -3.38
N ASP A 128 1.45 4.00 -2.45
CA ASP A 128 1.51 2.57 -2.13
C ASP A 128 0.18 2.04 -1.58
N THR A 129 -0.44 2.80 -0.66
CA THR A 129 -1.75 2.47 -0.09
C THR A 129 -2.85 2.49 -1.15
N ALA A 130 -2.74 3.38 -2.14
CA ALA A 130 -3.62 3.45 -3.31
C ALA A 130 -3.27 2.41 -4.39
N MET A 131 -2.36 1.47 -4.12
CA MET A 131 -1.87 0.44 -5.06
C MET A 131 -1.19 0.99 -6.32
N ARG A 132 -0.67 2.22 -6.24
CA ARG A 132 0.06 2.91 -7.33
C ARG A 132 1.56 2.70 -7.15
N HIS A 133 2.00 1.44 -7.22
CA HIS A 133 3.37 1.06 -6.89
C HIS A 133 4.48 1.80 -7.69
N PRO A 134 4.37 2.02 -9.01
CA PRO A 134 5.39 2.75 -9.75
C PRO A 134 5.55 4.21 -9.27
N GLN A 135 4.44 4.89 -8.94
CA GLN A 135 4.47 6.23 -8.39
C GLN A 135 5.08 6.25 -6.99
N ALA A 136 4.74 5.26 -6.16
CA ALA A 136 5.31 5.12 -4.82
C ALA A 136 6.85 4.98 -4.87
N VAL A 137 7.39 4.16 -5.78
CA VAL A 137 8.84 4.01 -5.99
C VAL A 137 9.48 5.36 -6.34
N ALA A 138 8.92 6.09 -7.30
CA ALA A 138 9.45 7.38 -7.72
C ALA A 138 9.49 8.39 -6.56
N HIS A 139 8.47 8.41 -5.71
CA HIS A 139 8.43 9.27 -4.53
C HIS A 139 9.43 8.84 -3.46
N TYR A 140 9.59 7.53 -3.20
CA TYR A 140 10.60 7.06 -2.26
C TYR A 140 12.03 7.34 -2.75
N GLU A 141 12.29 7.21 -4.05
CA GLU A 141 13.57 7.62 -4.65
C GLU A 141 13.84 9.10 -4.46
N ALA A 142 12.83 9.96 -4.70
CA ALA A 142 12.94 11.39 -4.48
C ALA A 142 13.16 11.74 -3.00
N ALA A 143 12.47 11.08 -2.07
CA ALA A 143 12.66 11.27 -0.64
C ALA A 143 14.08 10.90 -0.20
N PHE A 144 14.57 9.73 -0.62
CA PHE A 144 15.91 9.26 -0.32
C PHE A 144 17.00 10.12 -0.98
N ALA A 145 16.78 10.60 -2.21
CA ALA A 145 17.71 11.51 -2.88
C ALA A 145 17.80 12.87 -2.18
N ALA A 146 16.69 13.36 -1.60
CA ALA A 146 16.65 14.62 -0.86
C ALA A 146 17.30 14.49 0.54
N ASP A 147 17.23 13.34 1.18
CA ASP A 147 17.91 13.02 2.45
C ASP A 147 18.42 11.57 2.48
N PRO A 148 19.62 11.31 1.91
CA PRO A 148 20.21 9.98 1.90
C PRO A 148 20.64 9.46 3.28
N SER A 149 20.67 10.31 4.31
CA SER A 149 21.03 9.94 5.66
C SER A 149 19.87 9.35 6.46
N SER A 150 18.64 9.52 5.98
CA SER A 150 17.44 9.00 6.63
C SER A 150 17.32 7.48 6.48
N ALA A 151 17.45 6.78 7.59
CA ALA A 151 17.26 5.33 7.64
C ALA A 151 15.81 4.93 7.29
N GLN A 152 14.84 5.78 7.60
CA GLN A 152 13.44 5.57 7.26
C GLN A 152 13.23 5.60 5.75
N TYR A 153 13.82 6.57 5.03
CA TYR A 153 13.68 6.64 3.57
C TYR A 153 14.41 5.49 2.90
N ALA A 154 15.58 5.08 3.41
CA ALA A 154 16.27 3.87 2.96
C ALA A 154 15.40 2.61 3.14
N LEU A 155 14.71 2.48 4.28
CA LEU A 155 13.81 1.36 4.57
C LEU A 155 12.67 1.28 3.54
N TYR A 156 11.92 2.37 3.35
CA TYR A 156 10.76 2.37 2.45
C TYR A 156 11.16 2.18 0.98
N LEU A 157 12.25 2.83 0.55
CA LEU A 157 12.79 2.61 -0.80
C LEU A 157 13.26 1.16 -0.96
N GLY A 158 13.95 0.60 0.02
CA GLY A 158 14.41 -0.80 0.01
C GLY A 158 13.25 -1.79 -0.09
N MET A 159 12.15 -1.56 0.64
CA MET A 159 10.93 -2.36 0.53
C MET A 159 10.28 -2.27 -0.85
N ALA A 160 10.22 -1.07 -1.43
CA ALA A 160 9.67 -0.85 -2.76
C ALA A 160 10.52 -1.55 -3.83
N LYS A 161 11.86 -1.41 -3.77
CA LYS A 161 12.81 -2.11 -4.67
C LYS A 161 12.73 -3.63 -4.54
N ALA A 162 12.53 -4.16 -3.32
CA ALA A 162 12.32 -5.59 -3.09
C ALA A 162 11.05 -6.11 -3.80
N ARG A 163 9.98 -5.33 -3.78
CA ARG A 163 8.73 -5.65 -4.48
C ARG A 163 8.90 -5.67 -5.98
N ASP A 164 9.68 -4.73 -6.53
CA ASP A 164 9.95 -4.63 -7.97
C ASP A 164 11.00 -5.64 -8.47
N GLY A 165 11.54 -6.48 -7.56
CA GLY A 165 12.52 -7.52 -7.90
C GLY A 165 13.97 -7.03 -7.97
N GLU A 166 14.25 -5.78 -7.61
CA GLU A 166 15.59 -5.21 -7.54
C GLU A 166 16.33 -5.64 -6.26
N ALA A 167 16.50 -6.96 -6.09
CA ALA A 167 16.93 -7.59 -4.83
C ALA A 167 18.26 -7.08 -4.29
N ILE A 168 19.25 -6.77 -5.18
CA ILE A 168 20.57 -6.31 -4.77
C ILE A 168 20.49 -4.92 -4.15
N GLU A 169 19.80 -3.99 -4.80
CA GLU A 169 19.64 -2.63 -4.29
C GLU A 169 18.76 -2.61 -3.06
N ALA A 170 17.67 -3.38 -3.04
CA ALA A 170 16.82 -3.57 -1.88
C ALA A 170 17.63 -4.02 -0.66
N ARG A 171 18.46 -5.04 -0.80
CA ARG A 171 19.31 -5.55 0.28
C ARG A 171 20.24 -4.47 0.81
N ARG A 172 20.92 -3.75 -0.08
CA ARG A 172 21.85 -2.67 0.29
C ARG A 172 21.16 -1.60 1.15
N LEU A 173 19.96 -1.16 0.73
CA LEU A 173 19.17 -0.15 1.43
C LEU A 173 18.62 -0.65 2.77
N LEU A 174 18.08 -1.87 2.80
CA LEU A 174 17.53 -2.48 4.02
C LEU A 174 18.59 -2.77 5.06
N GLU A 175 19.78 -3.23 4.67
CA GLU A 175 20.91 -3.42 5.58
C GLU A 175 21.46 -2.09 6.12
N ALA A 176 21.45 -1.02 5.30
CA ALA A 176 21.79 0.31 5.76
C ALA A 176 20.78 0.81 6.82
N ALA A 177 19.48 0.59 6.58
CA ALA A 177 18.43 0.91 7.54
C ALA A 177 18.55 0.07 8.83
N GLU A 178 18.86 -1.24 8.74
CA GLU A 178 19.07 -2.11 9.91
C GLU A 178 20.23 -1.61 10.79
N ARG A 179 21.35 -1.20 10.17
CA ARG A 179 22.49 -0.66 10.91
C ARG A 179 22.18 0.67 11.59
N ALA A 180 21.37 1.52 10.96
CA ALA A 180 21.02 2.84 11.49
C ALA A 180 19.89 2.78 12.54
N MET A 181 19.04 1.76 12.47
CA MET A 181 17.91 1.55 13.39
C MET A 181 17.97 0.15 14.04
N PRO A 182 18.99 -0.18 14.84
CA PRO A 182 19.20 -1.55 15.36
C PRO A 182 18.06 -2.03 16.27
N GLU A 183 17.40 -1.11 16.97
CA GLU A 183 16.28 -1.39 17.87
C GLU A 183 14.91 -1.41 17.17
N SER A 184 14.85 -1.04 15.88
CA SER A 184 13.61 -1.16 15.11
C SER A 184 13.46 -2.58 14.57
N PRO A 185 12.26 -3.19 14.70
CA PRO A 185 11.96 -4.46 14.08
C PRO A 185 11.80 -4.38 12.56
N ASP A 186 11.45 -3.18 12.02
CA ASP A 186 10.99 -3.02 10.65
C ASP A 186 12.05 -3.37 9.59
N PRO A 187 13.33 -2.94 9.69
CA PRO A 187 14.34 -3.34 8.70
C PRO A 187 14.60 -4.85 8.69
N LYS A 188 14.55 -5.49 9.88
CA LYS A 188 14.73 -6.95 10.00
C LYS A 188 13.54 -7.70 9.37
N ALA A 189 12.32 -7.21 9.57
CA ALA A 189 11.12 -7.76 8.95
C ALA A 189 11.14 -7.58 7.42
N ALA A 190 11.59 -6.43 6.93
CA ALA A 190 11.74 -6.17 5.50
C ALA A 190 12.82 -7.06 4.86
N LEU A 191 13.94 -7.28 5.54
CA LEU A 191 14.96 -8.24 5.12
C LEU A 191 14.41 -9.67 5.10
N ALA A 192 13.61 -10.07 6.08
CA ALA A 192 12.95 -11.37 6.07
C ALA A 192 12.04 -11.57 4.84
N ASP A 193 11.25 -10.55 4.47
CA ASP A 193 10.43 -10.61 3.25
C ASP A 193 11.31 -10.71 1.99
N LEU A 194 12.42 -9.98 1.93
CA LEU A 194 13.39 -10.06 0.83
C LEU A 194 14.00 -11.45 0.69
N GLU A 195 14.42 -12.09 1.81
CA GLU A 195 14.94 -13.47 1.79
C GLU A 195 13.87 -14.45 1.32
N LEU A 196 12.63 -14.28 1.79
CA LEU A 196 11.53 -15.13 1.37
C LEU A 196 11.25 -15.03 -0.13
N ARG A 197 11.24 -13.81 -0.69
CA ARG A 197 11.11 -13.58 -2.14
C ARG A 197 12.28 -14.15 -2.93
N GLY A 198 13.48 -14.14 -2.34
CA GLY A 198 14.68 -14.77 -2.88
C GLY A 198 14.67 -16.31 -2.85
N GLY A 199 13.64 -16.92 -2.25
CA GLY A 199 13.48 -18.36 -2.14
C GLY A 199 14.28 -18.99 -0.99
N ASP A 200 14.71 -18.19 -0.01
CA ASP A 200 15.35 -18.67 1.22
C ASP A 200 14.46 -18.47 2.46
N PRO A 201 13.48 -19.35 2.68
CA PRO A 201 12.58 -19.26 3.84
C PRO A 201 13.31 -19.54 5.18
N GLN A 202 14.48 -20.17 5.18
CA GLN A 202 15.24 -20.39 6.41
C GLN A 202 15.94 -19.10 6.86
N ALA A 203 16.58 -18.37 5.94
CA ALA A 203 17.14 -17.06 6.24
C ALA A 203 16.03 -16.07 6.67
N ALA A 204 14.87 -16.12 6.00
CA ALA A 204 13.69 -15.32 6.38
C ALA A 204 13.24 -15.59 7.82
N ARG A 205 13.19 -16.87 8.25
CA ARG A 205 12.85 -17.25 9.64
C ARG A 205 13.82 -16.67 10.68
N ILE A 206 15.10 -16.63 10.38
CA ILE A 206 16.10 -16.05 11.29
C ILE A 206 15.85 -14.56 11.46
N LYS A 207 15.67 -13.84 10.35
CA LYS A 207 15.44 -12.39 10.38
C LYS A 207 14.12 -12.01 11.05
N ILE A 208 13.03 -12.73 10.78
CA ILE A 208 11.74 -12.44 11.42
C ILE A 208 11.74 -12.76 12.92
N ALA A 209 12.49 -13.79 13.35
CA ALA A 209 12.66 -14.09 14.77
C ALA A 209 13.39 -12.95 15.50
N GLN A 210 14.41 -12.35 14.87
CA GLN A 210 15.10 -11.17 15.39
C GLN A 210 14.17 -9.96 15.48
N ALA A 211 13.34 -9.70 14.47
CA ALA A 211 12.34 -8.64 14.50
C ALA A 211 11.32 -8.84 15.63
N ARG A 212 10.82 -10.06 15.81
CA ARG A 212 9.90 -10.40 16.90
C ARG A 212 10.51 -10.27 18.30
N ALA A 213 11.81 -10.53 18.46
CA ALA A 213 12.48 -10.33 19.73
C ALA A 213 12.48 -8.85 20.15
N LEU A 214 12.48 -7.92 19.19
CA LEU A 214 12.37 -6.47 19.44
C LEU A 214 10.92 -6.02 19.72
N ALA A 215 9.92 -6.69 19.14
CA ALA A 215 8.52 -6.36 19.31
C ALA A 215 7.66 -7.63 19.53
N PRO A 216 7.75 -8.28 20.70
CA PRO A 216 7.16 -9.59 20.96
C PRO A 216 5.63 -9.59 20.96
N THR A 217 5.01 -8.43 21.18
CA THR A 217 3.54 -8.25 21.19
C THR A 217 2.96 -7.90 19.82
N SER A 218 3.80 -7.60 18.79
CA SER A 218 3.30 -7.27 17.46
C SER A 218 2.59 -8.46 16.82
N ILE A 219 1.33 -8.26 16.50
CA ILE A 219 0.48 -9.23 15.80
C ILE A 219 0.98 -9.41 14.37
N GLU A 220 1.36 -8.32 13.71
CA GLU A 220 1.86 -8.30 12.32
C GLU A 220 3.12 -9.15 12.18
N LEU A 221 4.09 -8.99 13.09
CA LEU A 221 5.31 -9.79 13.10
C LEU A 221 5.04 -11.26 13.43
N ARG A 222 4.01 -11.54 14.25
CA ARG A 222 3.60 -12.92 14.53
C ARG A 222 2.99 -13.58 13.30
N ILE A 223 2.16 -12.86 12.55
CA ILE A 223 1.59 -13.33 11.27
C ILE A 223 2.71 -13.54 10.24
N ALA A 224 3.66 -12.59 10.15
CA ALA A 224 4.81 -12.72 9.25
C ALA A 224 5.68 -13.95 9.60
N ASP A 225 5.99 -14.19 10.88
CA ASP A 225 6.74 -15.37 11.32
C ASP A 225 5.97 -16.66 10.98
N ALA A 226 4.67 -16.70 11.19
CA ALA A 226 3.85 -17.84 10.83
C ALA A 226 3.94 -18.15 9.32
N ARG A 227 3.88 -17.12 8.48
CA ARG A 227 4.08 -17.24 7.03
C ARG A 227 5.46 -17.83 6.70
N MET A 228 6.53 -17.30 7.30
CA MET A 228 7.89 -17.79 7.07
C MET A 228 8.02 -19.28 7.48
N ARG A 229 7.44 -19.69 8.62
CA ARG A 229 7.40 -21.08 9.07
C ARG A 229 6.67 -21.98 8.07
N ARG A 230 5.48 -21.58 7.64
CA ARG A 230 4.71 -22.33 6.64
C ARG A 230 5.48 -22.52 5.34
N MET A 231 6.10 -21.46 4.82
CA MET A 231 6.87 -21.52 3.59
C MET A 231 8.19 -22.28 3.74
N ALA A 232 8.72 -22.36 4.96
CA ALA A 232 9.87 -23.20 5.30
C ALA A 232 9.49 -24.69 5.54
N GLY A 233 8.25 -25.11 5.26
CA GLY A 233 7.79 -26.48 5.41
C GLY A 233 7.36 -26.87 6.82
N ALA A 234 7.10 -25.91 7.70
CA ALA A 234 6.65 -26.11 9.08
C ALA A 234 5.22 -25.55 9.32
N PRO A 235 4.18 -26.00 8.57
CA PRO A 235 2.82 -25.45 8.68
C PRO A 235 2.16 -25.73 10.04
N HIS A 236 2.53 -26.78 10.76
CA HIS A 236 2.05 -27.03 12.14
C HIS A 236 2.52 -25.93 13.09
N GLU A 237 3.80 -25.55 13.06
CA GLU A 237 4.33 -24.45 13.87
C GLU A 237 3.69 -23.11 13.53
N SER A 238 3.35 -22.92 12.26
CA SER A 238 2.60 -21.73 11.79
C SER A 238 1.22 -21.67 12.45
N LEU A 239 0.47 -22.78 12.45
CA LEU A 239 -0.85 -22.85 13.07
C LEU A 239 -0.80 -22.63 14.58
N GLU A 240 0.12 -23.29 15.29
CA GLU A 240 0.28 -23.10 16.74
C GLU A 240 0.48 -21.61 17.08
N LEU A 241 1.33 -20.93 16.30
CA LEU A 241 1.63 -19.52 16.51
C LEU A 241 0.40 -18.61 16.32
N LEU A 242 -0.43 -18.90 15.32
CA LEU A 242 -1.60 -18.10 14.97
C LEU A 242 -2.82 -18.45 15.83
N LEU A 243 -3.04 -19.73 16.14
CA LEU A 243 -4.15 -20.17 16.98
C LEU A 243 -4.00 -19.74 18.45
N ALA A 244 -2.79 -19.37 18.87
CA ALA A 244 -2.54 -18.75 20.17
C ALA A 244 -2.96 -17.26 20.24
N LEU A 245 -3.36 -16.64 19.12
CA LEU A 245 -3.92 -15.29 19.09
C LEU A 245 -5.37 -15.30 19.57
N ASP A 246 -5.82 -14.13 20.03
CA ASP A 246 -7.22 -13.94 20.46
C ASP A 246 -8.21 -14.19 19.31
N PRO A 247 -9.42 -14.74 19.60
CA PRO A 247 -10.40 -15.05 18.57
C PRO A 247 -10.79 -13.88 17.65
N PRO A 248 -10.95 -12.63 18.12
CA PRO A 248 -11.17 -11.49 17.20
C PRO A 248 -10.04 -11.29 16.21
N VAL A 249 -8.79 -11.35 16.68
CA VAL A 249 -7.60 -11.19 15.82
C VAL A 249 -7.50 -12.29 14.76
N ARG A 250 -7.83 -13.53 15.14
CA ARG A 250 -7.82 -14.67 14.19
C ARG A 250 -8.82 -14.49 13.04
N ARG A 251 -9.91 -13.74 13.26
CA ARG A 251 -10.92 -13.44 12.23
C ARG A 251 -10.51 -12.29 11.32
N GLU A 252 -9.49 -11.52 11.66
CA GLU A 252 -8.98 -10.48 10.77
C GLU A 252 -8.40 -11.05 9.49
N PRO A 253 -8.55 -10.36 8.33
CA PRO A 253 -8.18 -10.93 7.03
C PRO A 253 -6.75 -11.43 6.94
N ALA A 254 -5.79 -10.69 7.48
CA ALA A 254 -4.38 -11.06 7.43
C ALA A 254 -4.11 -12.37 8.19
N CYS A 255 -4.71 -12.51 9.37
CA CYS A 255 -4.53 -13.70 10.22
C CYS A 255 -5.31 -14.92 9.68
N SER A 256 -6.60 -14.73 9.37
CA SER A 256 -7.46 -15.82 8.88
C SER A 256 -6.96 -16.42 7.55
N GLN A 257 -6.45 -15.58 6.64
CA GLN A 257 -5.86 -16.06 5.38
C GLN A 257 -4.58 -16.88 5.63
N GLU A 258 -3.73 -16.49 6.57
CA GLU A 258 -2.52 -17.23 6.87
C GLU A 258 -2.82 -18.53 7.62
N ILE A 259 -3.83 -18.55 8.52
CA ILE A 259 -4.34 -19.78 9.14
C ILE A 259 -4.88 -20.73 8.06
N ALA A 260 -5.71 -20.23 7.15
CA ALA A 260 -6.25 -21.01 6.04
C ALA A 260 -5.14 -21.57 5.14
N ALA A 261 -4.13 -20.74 4.81
CA ALA A 261 -2.99 -21.20 4.02
C ALA A 261 -2.18 -22.30 4.71
N ALA A 262 -2.05 -22.23 6.04
CA ALA A 262 -1.39 -23.29 6.80
C ALA A 262 -2.22 -24.57 6.83
N TYR A 263 -3.54 -24.50 6.97
CA TYR A 263 -4.43 -25.66 6.84
C TYR A 263 -4.36 -26.30 5.45
N VAL A 264 -4.35 -25.47 4.38
CA VAL A 264 -4.16 -25.98 3.01
C VAL A 264 -2.82 -26.72 2.85
N ALA A 265 -1.75 -26.18 3.41
CA ALA A 265 -0.44 -26.83 3.38
C ALA A 265 -0.42 -28.18 4.11
N LEU A 266 -1.36 -28.40 5.04
CA LEU A 266 -1.57 -29.69 5.76
C LEU A 266 -2.58 -30.61 5.07
N GLY A 267 -3.17 -30.19 3.93
CA GLY A 267 -4.25 -30.93 3.25
C GLY A 267 -5.62 -30.80 3.93
N GLN A 268 -5.76 -29.94 4.93
CA GLN A 268 -6.97 -29.72 5.73
C GLN A 268 -7.84 -28.60 5.09
N VAL A 269 -8.33 -28.87 3.87
CA VAL A 269 -9.00 -27.83 3.05
C VAL A 269 -10.37 -27.40 3.62
N ARG A 270 -11.05 -28.27 4.39
CA ARG A 270 -12.32 -27.91 5.05
C ARG A 270 -12.12 -26.95 6.23
N GLU A 271 -11.09 -27.18 7.02
CA GLU A 271 -10.68 -26.30 8.11
C GLU A 271 -10.25 -24.94 7.60
N ALA A 272 -9.53 -24.91 6.48
CA ALA A 272 -9.19 -23.67 5.78
C ALA A 272 -10.44 -22.88 5.37
N ALA A 273 -11.41 -23.56 4.73
CA ALA A 273 -12.66 -22.92 4.31
C ALA A 273 -13.48 -22.43 5.50
N GLY A 274 -13.59 -23.22 6.58
CA GLY A 274 -14.26 -22.81 7.81
C GLY A 274 -13.63 -21.58 8.46
N THR A 275 -12.31 -21.49 8.46
CA THR A 275 -11.58 -20.32 8.98
C THR A 275 -11.93 -19.03 8.20
N LEU A 276 -12.01 -19.12 6.88
CA LEU A 276 -12.37 -17.97 6.03
C LEU A 276 -13.85 -17.60 6.17
N ASP A 277 -14.71 -18.60 6.39
CA ASP A 277 -16.15 -18.39 6.64
C ASP A 277 -16.38 -17.66 7.96
N ASP A 278 -15.69 -18.06 9.03
CA ASP A 278 -15.69 -17.36 10.32
C ASP A 278 -15.21 -15.90 10.20
N SER A 279 -14.21 -15.65 9.33
CA SER A 279 -13.75 -14.29 9.03
C SER A 279 -14.80 -13.47 8.29
N ALA A 280 -15.51 -14.09 7.33
CA ALA A 280 -16.61 -13.44 6.61
C ALA A 280 -17.80 -13.13 7.53
N ALA A 281 -18.18 -14.07 8.41
CA ALA A 281 -19.23 -13.87 9.37
C ALA A 281 -18.95 -12.72 10.37
N ALA A 282 -17.67 -12.46 10.67
CA ALA A 282 -17.28 -11.34 11.53
C ALA A 282 -17.40 -9.96 10.85
N ALA A 283 -17.53 -9.91 9.53
CA ALA A 283 -17.69 -8.66 8.76
C ALA A 283 -18.67 -8.86 7.60
N PRO A 284 -19.98 -8.95 7.87
CA PRO A 284 -20.98 -9.35 6.86
C PRO A 284 -21.12 -8.36 5.70
N ASN A 285 -20.66 -7.12 5.84
CA ASN A 285 -20.66 -6.11 4.79
C ASN A 285 -19.40 -6.14 3.91
N ASP A 286 -18.42 -6.99 4.25
CA ASP A 286 -17.20 -7.16 3.45
C ASP A 286 -17.36 -8.35 2.49
N TRP A 287 -17.94 -8.07 1.34
CA TRP A 287 -18.17 -9.08 0.30
C TRP A 287 -16.89 -9.81 -0.14
N LYS A 288 -15.71 -9.18 -0.03
CA LYS A 288 -14.43 -9.81 -0.39
C LYS A 288 -14.09 -10.96 0.54
N ARG A 289 -14.42 -10.84 1.84
CA ARG A 289 -14.26 -11.97 2.77
C ARG A 289 -15.20 -13.12 2.41
N ALA A 290 -16.45 -12.82 2.11
CA ALA A 290 -17.43 -13.83 1.72
C ALA A 290 -17.06 -14.55 0.41
N LEU A 291 -16.54 -13.84 -0.59
CA LEU A 291 -16.05 -14.47 -1.83
C LEU A 291 -14.85 -15.40 -1.60
N ARG A 292 -13.94 -15.02 -0.69
CA ARG A 292 -12.82 -15.92 -0.32
C ARG A 292 -13.32 -17.19 0.35
N ALA A 293 -14.30 -17.09 1.23
CA ALA A 293 -14.95 -18.24 1.85
C ALA A 293 -15.65 -19.13 0.79
N ALA A 294 -16.41 -18.52 -0.12
CA ALA A 294 -17.07 -19.23 -1.21
C ALA A 294 -16.06 -20.01 -2.07
N SER A 295 -14.99 -19.37 -2.50
CA SER A 295 -13.92 -20.01 -3.27
C SER A 295 -13.25 -21.16 -2.51
N ALA A 296 -13.01 -20.99 -1.22
CA ALA A 296 -12.41 -22.03 -0.37
C ALA A 296 -13.35 -23.22 -0.17
N TRP A 297 -14.65 -23.00 0.03
CA TRP A 297 -15.65 -24.09 0.09
C TRP A 297 -15.78 -24.85 -1.22
N MET A 298 -15.69 -24.13 -2.36
CA MET A 298 -15.62 -24.80 -3.67
C MET A 298 -14.39 -25.72 -3.74
N GLN A 299 -13.21 -25.28 -3.33
CA GLN A 299 -12.00 -26.10 -3.29
C GLN A 299 -12.11 -27.29 -2.32
N ALA A 300 -12.87 -27.14 -1.24
CA ALA A 300 -13.18 -28.21 -0.30
C ALA A 300 -14.26 -29.19 -0.81
N GLY A 301 -14.86 -28.93 -1.97
CA GLY A 301 -15.93 -29.75 -2.58
C GLY A 301 -17.30 -29.56 -1.92
N ASP A 302 -17.49 -28.53 -1.09
CA ASP A 302 -18.76 -28.21 -0.45
C ASP A 302 -19.49 -27.09 -1.21
N GLN A 303 -20.17 -27.48 -2.29
CA GLN A 303 -20.90 -26.54 -3.15
C GLN A 303 -22.02 -25.82 -2.42
N VAL A 304 -22.66 -26.45 -1.43
CA VAL A 304 -23.76 -25.84 -0.68
C VAL A 304 -23.26 -24.67 0.13
N ARG A 305 -22.18 -24.85 0.91
CA ARG A 305 -21.56 -23.77 1.67
C ARG A 305 -20.97 -22.69 0.77
N ALA A 306 -20.36 -23.10 -0.34
CA ALA A 306 -19.85 -22.14 -1.33
C ALA A 306 -20.95 -21.22 -1.85
N MET A 307 -22.13 -21.76 -2.18
CA MET A 307 -23.28 -20.94 -2.61
C MET A 307 -23.80 -20.03 -1.51
N ILE A 308 -23.89 -20.48 -0.27
CA ILE A 308 -24.30 -19.65 0.87
C ILE A 308 -23.35 -18.45 1.03
N SER A 309 -22.05 -18.70 1.01
CA SER A 309 -21.04 -17.61 1.13
C SER A 309 -21.07 -16.68 -0.09
N ALA A 310 -21.34 -17.21 -1.31
CA ALA A 310 -21.48 -16.42 -2.53
C ALA A 310 -22.75 -15.53 -2.51
N ASP A 311 -23.87 -16.07 -2.00
CA ASP A 311 -25.10 -15.29 -1.82
C ASP A 311 -24.91 -14.18 -0.79
N ALA A 312 -24.23 -14.46 0.31
CA ALA A 312 -23.85 -13.43 1.30
C ALA A 312 -22.97 -12.33 0.69
N ALA A 313 -22.02 -12.69 -0.19
CA ALA A 313 -21.22 -11.72 -0.93
C ALA A 313 -22.09 -10.85 -1.86
N GLY A 314 -23.03 -11.46 -2.60
CA GLY A 314 -23.97 -10.74 -3.46
C GLY A 314 -24.85 -9.76 -2.68
N LEU A 315 -25.35 -10.16 -1.53
CA LEU A 315 -26.13 -9.28 -0.62
C LEU A 315 -25.28 -8.12 -0.06
N ALA A 316 -23.99 -8.33 0.13
CA ALA A 316 -23.03 -7.32 0.55
C ALA A 316 -22.49 -6.43 -0.61
N GLY A 317 -23.03 -6.59 -1.82
CA GLY A 317 -22.71 -5.74 -2.98
C GLY A 317 -21.57 -6.25 -3.87
N ALA A 318 -21.23 -7.55 -3.81
CA ALA A 318 -20.23 -8.11 -4.72
C ALA A 318 -20.67 -8.03 -6.18
N PRO A 319 -19.77 -7.67 -7.13
CA PRO A 319 -20.04 -7.74 -8.56
C PRO A 319 -20.37 -9.17 -9.00
N ALA A 320 -21.39 -9.32 -9.87
CA ALA A 320 -21.90 -10.64 -10.28
C ALA A 320 -20.87 -11.50 -11.03
N ASP A 321 -19.91 -10.90 -11.71
CA ASP A 321 -18.79 -11.57 -12.37
C ASP A 321 -17.79 -12.12 -11.35
N GLU A 322 -17.49 -11.39 -10.28
CA GLU A 322 -16.63 -11.87 -9.19
C GLU A 322 -17.29 -13.03 -8.43
N VAL A 323 -18.60 -12.96 -8.19
CA VAL A 323 -19.36 -14.06 -7.59
C VAL A 323 -19.27 -15.32 -8.46
N ARG A 324 -19.48 -15.18 -9.78
CA ARG A 324 -19.33 -16.31 -10.72
C ARG A 324 -17.91 -16.87 -10.74
N ALA A 325 -16.89 -15.99 -10.71
CA ALA A 325 -15.49 -16.40 -10.68
C ALA A 325 -15.16 -17.21 -9.41
N ALA A 326 -15.64 -16.78 -8.25
CA ALA A 326 -15.43 -17.50 -6.99
C ALA A 326 -16.04 -18.92 -7.02
N LEU A 327 -17.21 -19.10 -7.64
CA LEU A 327 -17.88 -20.40 -7.78
C LEU A 327 -17.30 -21.27 -8.91
N SER A 328 -16.55 -20.72 -9.87
CA SER A 328 -15.93 -21.45 -10.96
C SER A 328 -14.53 -22.00 -10.63
N ALA A 329 -13.96 -21.63 -9.51
CA ALA A 329 -12.55 -21.88 -9.13
C ALA A 329 -12.18 -23.37 -8.90
N THR A 330 -13.03 -24.33 -9.29
CA THR A 330 -12.84 -25.77 -8.99
C THR A 330 -12.41 -26.65 -10.14
N SER A 331 -12.34 -26.17 -11.40
CA SER A 331 -12.30 -27.13 -12.52
C SER A 331 -10.92 -27.58 -12.99
N ASP A 332 -9.81 -27.04 -12.47
CA ASP A 332 -8.50 -27.23 -13.10
C ASP A 332 -7.45 -28.07 -12.32
N ARG A 333 -7.83 -28.71 -11.23
CA ARG A 333 -6.96 -29.72 -10.62
C ARG A 333 -7.61 -31.11 -10.65
N ARG A 334 -7.63 -31.74 -11.83
CA ARG A 334 -7.65 -33.22 -11.89
C ARG A 334 -6.33 -33.70 -11.28
N PRO A 335 -6.34 -34.61 -10.30
CA PRO A 335 -5.12 -35.26 -9.89
C PRO A 335 -4.61 -36.02 -11.12
N GLY A 336 -3.46 -35.57 -11.63
CA GLY A 336 -2.74 -36.31 -12.66
C GLY A 336 -2.45 -37.69 -12.10
N GLY A 337 -2.79 -38.70 -12.89
CA GLY A 337 -2.55 -40.09 -12.60
C GLY A 337 -1.05 -40.43 -12.58
#